data_b46e54498d8dddfcaf6d78de8204879d
#
_entry.id   b46e54498d8dddfcaf6d78de8204879d
#
_cell.length_a   1.000
_cell.length_b   1.000
_cell.length_c   1.000
_cell.angle_alpha   90.00
_cell.angle_beta   90.00
_cell.angle_gamma   90.00
#
_symmetry.space_group_name_H-M   'P 1'
#
loop_
_entity.id
_entity.type
_entity.pdbx_description
1 polymer ?
#
loop_
_entity_poly.entity_id
_entity_poly.type
_entity_poly.pdbx_seq_one_letter_code
_entity_poly.pdbx_strand_id
1 'polypeptide(L)' 'PESTPRDLVRPGHIHPLRARDGGVLQRVGHTEAAVDLARLAGLQPAGVICEILNPDGTTARRPPLESF' A
#
# COMPACT_ATOMS: atom_id res chain seq x y z
N PRO A 1 13.45 11.92 2.41
CA PRO A 1 14.66 12.15 3.21
C PRO A 1 14.70 13.53 3.86
N GLU A 2 14.13 14.50 3.20
CA GLU A 2 14.11 15.87 3.70
C GLU A 2 12.82 16.19 4.45
N SER A 3 11.90 15.25 4.47
CA SER A 3 10.62 15.41 5.14
C SER A 3 10.78 15.34 6.66
N THR A 4 9.93 16.07 7.35
CA THR A 4 9.87 16.07 8.80
C THR A 4 8.45 15.72 9.26
N PRO A 5 8.25 15.37 10.54
CA PRO A 5 6.90 15.11 11.04
C PRO A 5 5.93 16.27 10.84
N ARG A 6 6.42 17.50 10.71
CA ARG A 6 5.59 18.67 10.47
C ARG A 6 4.96 18.70 9.08
N ASP A 7 5.52 17.93 8.14
CA ASP A 7 4.98 17.83 6.79
C ASP A 7 3.71 16.99 6.73
N LEU A 8 3.35 16.34 7.84
CA LEU A 8 2.17 15.48 7.93
C LEU A 8 1.10 16.12 8.80
N VAL A 9 -0.14 15.98 8.36
CA VAL A 9 -1.31 16.50 9.08
C VAL A 9 -1.87 15.41 9.99
N ARG A 10 -2.25 15.78 11.21
CA ARG A 10 -2.86 14.85 12.18
C ARG A 10 -4.12 15.48 12.77
N PRO A 11 -5.29 14.81 12.71
CA PRO A 11 -5.56 13.59 11.93
C PRO A 11 -5.61 13.84 10.43
N GLY A 12 -5.49 12.78 9.62
CA GLY A 12 -5.52 12.87 8.18
C GLY A 12 -6.26 11.70 7.56
N HIS A 13 -6.34 11.72 6.23
CA HIS A 13 -7.04 10.68 5.46
C HIS A 13 -6.10 9.61 4.91
N ILE A 14 -4.79 9.83 4.99
CA ILE A 14 -3.78 8.88 4.55
C ILE A 14 -3.12 8.30 5.79
N HIS A 15 -3.12 6.97 5.88
CA HIS A 15 -2.62 6.26 7.04
C HIS A 15 -1.33 5.53 6.67
N PRO A 16 -0.20 5.82 7.33
CA PRO A 16 1.02 5.07 7.10
C PRO A 16 0.90 3.66 7.65
N LEU A 17 1.41 2.71 6.90
CA LEU A 17 1.47 1.31 7.29
C LEU A 17 2.92 0.84 7.17
N ARG A 18 3.31 -0.04 8.09
CA ARG A 18 4.65 -0.60 8.06
C ARG A 18 4.59 -2.05 7.56
N ALA A 19 5.33 -2.33 6.49
CA ALA A 19 5.48 -3.69 5.99
C ALA A 19 6.34 -4.52 6.93
N ARG A 20 6.06 -5.82 7.02
CA ARG A 20 6.89 -6.75 7.78
C ARG A 20 8.26 -6.88 7.15
N ASP A 21 9.29 -6.95 7.99
CA ASP A 21 10.63 -7.29 7.52
C ASP A 21 10.59 -8.69 6.89
N GLY A 22 11.28 -8.87 5.77
CA GLY A 22 11.21 -10.11 5.01
C GLY A 22 10.17 -10.11 3.89
N GLY A 23 9.31 -9.09 3.83
CA GLY A 23 8.38 -8.89 2.72
C GLY A 23 7.30 -9.95 2.64
N VAL A 24 6.88 -10.26 1.41
CA VAL A 24 5.76 -11.21 1.16
C VAL A 24 6.07 -12.63 1.62
N LEU A 25 7.34 -12.99 1.75
CA LEU A 25 7.71 -14.31 2.26
C LEU A 25 7.45 -14.43 3.76
N GLN A 26 7.43 -13.31 4.47
CA GLN A 26 7.13 -13.27 5.90
C GLN A 26 5.63 -13.07 6.15
N ARG A 27 5.01 -12.21 5.37
CA ARG A 27 3.58 -11.94 5.45
C ARG A 27 3.02 -11.67 4.06
N VAL A 28 2.07 -12.51 3.63
CA VAL A 28 1.43 -12.35 2.32
C VAL A 28 0.34 -11.28 2.44
N GLY A 29 0.71 -10.02 2.21
CA GLY A 29 -0.21 -8.90 2.31
C GLY A 29 0.08 -7.86 1.24
N HIS A 30 -0.91 -7.01 0.95
CA HIS A 30 -0.76 -5.97 -0.07
C HIS A 30 0.26 -4.90 0.34
N THR A 31 0.42 -4.65 1.63
CA THR A 31 1.43 -3.70 2.13
C THR A 31 2.83 -4.21 1.82
N GLU A 32 3.09 -5.49 2.13
CA GLU A 32 4.38 -6.11 1.84
C GLU A 32 4.63 -6.21 0.33
N ALA A 33 3.58 -6.52 -0.44
CA ALA A 33 3.69 -6.60 -1.90
C ALA A 33 4.07 -5.24 -2.50
N ALA A 34 3.46 -4.17 -2.03
CA ALA A 34 3.78 -2.82 -2.51
C ALA A 34 5.24 -2.46 -2.26
N VAL A 35 5.76 -2.75 -1.08
CA VAL A 35 7.15 -2.47 -0.71
C VAL A 35 8.10 -3.34 -1.54
N ASP A 36 7.77 -4.64 -1.68
CA ASP A 36 8.62 -5.56 -2.45
C ASP A 36 8.68 -5.17 -3.93
N LEU A 37 7.55 -4.77 -4.52
CA LEU A 37 7.54 -4.31 -5.90
C LEU A 37 8.39 -3.06 -6.10
N ALA A 38 8.33 -2.11 -5.17
CA ALA A 38 9.17 -0.92 -5.22
C ALA A 38 10.65 -1.28 -5.15
N ARG A 39 11.00 -2.21 -4.26
CA ARG A 39 12.38 -2.66 -4.09
C ARG A 39 12.90 -3.38 -5.33
N LEU A 40 12.07 -4.26 -5.92
CA LEU A 40 12.45 -4.97 -7.14
C LEU A 40 12.63 -4.03 -8.32
N ALA A 41 11.88 -2.93 -8.34
CA ALA A 41 12.03 -1.91 -9.37
C ALA A 41 13.22 -0.97 -9.14
N GLY A 42 13.98 -1.19 -8.08
CA GLY A 42 15.15 -0.35 -7.75
C GLY A 42 14.77 0.99 -7.11
N LEU A 43 13.56 1.09 -6.58
CA LEU A 43 13.07 2.30 -5.96
C LEU A 43 13.16 2.21 -4.43
N GLN A 44 12.86 3.32 -3.76
CA GLN A 44 12.75 3.32 -2.31
C GLN A 44 11.72 2.27 -1.87
N PRO A 45 11.97 1.54 -0.77
CA PRO A 45 11.06 0.48 -0.31
C PRO A 45 9.82 1.06 0.37
N ALA A 46 9.04 1.81 -0.39
CA ALA A 46 7.80 2.44 0.06
C ALA A 46 6.86 2.57 -1.13
N GLY A 47 5.58 2.64 -0.88
CA GLY A 47 4.59 2.77 -1.93
C GLY A 47 3.28 3.36 -1.42
N VAL A 48 2.48 3.83 -2.34
CA VAL A 48 1.12 4.29 -2.08
C VAL A 48 0.17 3.21 -2.59
N ILE A 49 -0.77 2.81 -1.75
CA ILE A 49 -1.77 1.80 -2.11
C ILE A 49 -3.16 2.40 -2.01
N CYS A 50 -4.05 1.92 -2.88
CA CYS A 50 -5.43 2.34 -2.89
C CYS A 50 -6.29 1.15 -3.26
N GLU A 51 -7.35 0.92 -2.50
CA GLU A 51 -8.23 -0.20 -2.76
C GLU A 51 -9.22 0.14 -3.87
N ILE A 52 -9.51 -0.85 -4.71
CA ILE A 52 -10.54 -0.73 -5.75
C ILE A 52 -11.85 -1.18 -5.11
N LEU A 53 -12.84 -0.29 -5.15
CA LEU A 53 -14.12 -0.55 -4.51
C LEU A 53 -15.18 -0.96 -5.54
N ASN A 54 -16.11 -1.79 -5.09
CA ASN A 54 -17.33 -2.07 -5.81
C ASN A 54 -18.27 -0.83 -5.75
N PRO A 55 -19.28 -0.73 -6.63
CA PRO A 55 -20.21 0.39 -6.59
C PRO A 55 -20.93 0.58 -5.24
N ASP A 56 -21.07 -0.50 -4.44
CA ASP A 56 -21.71 -0.42 -3.13
C ASP A 56 -20.75 -0.02 -2.00
N GLY A 57 -19.49 0.26 -2.32
CA GLY A 57 -18.50 0.68 -1.34
C GLY A 57 -17.69 -0.44 -0.72
N THR A 58 -17.99 -1.70 -1.03
CA THR A 58 -17.18 -2.82 -0.53
C THR A 58 -15.91 -2.99 -1.36
N THR A 59 -14.88 -3.61 -0.77
CA THR A 59 -13.62 -3.85 -1.45
C THR A 59 -13.81 -4.87 -2.58
N ALA A 60 -13.36 -4.52 -3.80
CA ALA A 60 -13.46 -5.40 -4.95
C ALA A 60 -12.58 -6.63 -4.80
N ARG A 61 -13.10 -7.76 -5.24
CA ARG A 61 -12.38 -9.03 -5.29
C ARG A 61 -12.09 -9.37 -6.74
N ARG A 62 -11.50 -10.55 -6.96
CA ARG A 62 -10.97 -10.90 -8.28
C ARG A 62 -11.97 -10.77 -9.44
N PRO A 63 -13.21 -11.35 -9.38
CA PRO A 63 -14.09 -11.23 -10.54
C PRO A 63 -14.41 -9.78 -10.94
N PRO A 64 -14.80 -8.85 -10.02
CA PRO A 64 -14.96 -7.44 -10.38
C PRO A 64 -13.67 -6.80 -10.89
N LEU A 65 -12.51 -7.18 -10.34
CA LEU A 65 -11.24 -6.63 -10.78
C LEU A 65 -10.88 -7.02 -12.20
N GLU A 66 -11.25 -8.23 -12.62
CA GLU A 66 -11.01 -8.68 -13.99
C GLU A 66 -11.86 -7.88 -15.00
N SER A 67 -13.00 -7.36 -14.57
CA SER A 67 -13.85 -6.50 -15.39
C SER A 67 -13.42 -5.03 -15.35
N PHE A 68 -12.62 -4.67 -14.37
CA PHE A 68 -12.13 -3.31 -14.20
C PHE A 68 -11.17 -2.94 -15.33
#